data_0f41ec22d59fedcabd385bb22ae503cc
#
_entry.id   0f41ec22d59fedcabd385bb22ae503cc
#
_cell.length_a   1.000
_cell.length_b   1.000
_cell.length_c   1.000
_cell.angle_alpha   90.00
_cell.angle_beta   90.00
_cell.angle_gamma   90.00
#
_symmetry.space_group_name_H-M   'P 1'
#
loop_
_entity.id
_entity.type
_entity.pdbx_description
1 polymer ?
#
loop_
_entity_poly.entity_id
_entity_poly.type
_entity_poly.pdbx_seq_one_letter_code
_entity_poly.pdbx_strand_id
1 'polypeptide(L)'
;MNTGVSGADPYILRDGDKYYMYATTPGSVPGFKCHVSDDLQSWQDAGYCLTSEQSFGYKNFWAPEVVKYRGKYIMHYSAREQGSELLRIGVAIADTPEGPFRDAFSQPLLAVEGKSTIDAHCFRDDDGKNYLFFSMDCPTNIVNGVHTSQTMCIRLDDNLTKTIGEYKLISTPDCEWETSQNKEWQWNEGPFVLKHDGKYYLTYSANYYASRKYAVGFAVAERADGPYRKSEKNPILAYVENEMSGPGHNSFFTAKDGKLKCAFHIHADYNDPKGSRVVCVADAGFDKDGDLFVDYK
;
A
#
# COMPACT_ATOMS: atom_id res chain seq x y z
N MET A 1 2.01 -13.16 12.49
CA MET A 1 2.05 -12.67 13.88
C MET A 1 1.26 -11.36 13.94
N ASN A 2 0.30 -11.25 14.87
CA ASN A 2 -0.41 -10.01 15.17
C ASN A 2 0.50 -9.10 16.00
N THR A 3 0.67 -7.83 15.58
CA THR A 3 1.58 -6.88 16.24
C THR A 3 0.94 -6.15 17.42
N GLY A 4 -0.38 -6.26 17.61
CA GLY A 4 -1.14 -5.46 18.58
C GLY A 4 -1.35 -3.99 18.18
N VAL A 5 -0.77 -3.52 17.08
CA VAL A 5 -0.94 -2.14 16.59
C VAL A 5 -2.24 -2.06 15.79
N SER A 6 -3.15 -1.20 16.24
CA SER A 6 -4.37 -0.87 15.49
C SER A 6 -4.01 0.03 14.31
N GLY A 7 -4.40 -0.37 13.12
CA GLY A 7 -4.12 0.35 11.89
C GLY A 7 -4.47 -0.49 10.67
N ALA A 8 -4.52 0.15 9.52
CA ALA A 8 -4.73 -0.49 8.24
C ALA A 8 -3.64 -0.08 7.25
N ASP A 9 -3.54 -0.81 6.14
CA ASP A 9 -2.65 -0.45 5.05
C ASP A 9 -1.20 -0.22 5.53
N PRO A 10 -0.61 -1.20 6.26
CA PRO A 10 0.65 -1.00 6.95
C PRO A 10 1.84 -0.98 6.01
N TYR A 11 2.76 -0.08 6.28
CA TYR A 11 4.09 -0.07 5.69
C TYR A 11 5.15 -0.16 6.79
N ILE A 12 6.12 -1.05 6.64
CA ILE A 12 7.23 -1.19 7.57
C ILE A 12 8.55 -0.89 6.85
N LEU A 13 9.21 0.18 7.31
CA LEU A 13 10.57 0.52 6.92
C LEU A 13 11.55 -0.10 7.92
N ARG A 14 12.54 -0.84 7.46
CA ARG A 14 13.73 -1.16 8.24
C ARG A 14 14.80 -0.12 7.99
N ASP A 15 15.30 0.50 9.04
CA ASP A 15 16.46 1.38 8.99
C ASP A 15 17.44 1.08 10.14
N GLY A 16 18.65 0.63 9.76
CA GLY A 16 19.61 0.10 10.72
C GLY A 16 19.07 -1.10 11.48
N ASP A 17 19.08 -0.96 12.82
CA ASP A 17 18.60 -2.00 13.74
C ASP A 17 17.16 -1.77 14.22
N LYS A 18 16.41 -0.91 13.58
CA LYS A 18 15.02 -0.61 13.96
C LYS A 18 14.05 -0.80 12.81
N TYR A 19 12.81 -1.01 13.18
CA TYR A 19 11.66 -1.04 12.28
C TYR A 19 10.73 0.12 12.61
N TYR A 20 10.23 0.78 11.58
CA TYR A 20 9.32 1.91 11.65
C TYR A 20 8.05 1.56 10.89
N MET A 21 6.92 1.56 11.58
CA MET A 21 5.62 1.22 11.01
C MET A 21 4.77 2.48 10.86
N TYR A 22 4.19 2.62 9.69
CA TYR A 22 3.20 3.63 9.36
C TYR A 22 1.94 2.93 8.89
N ALA A 23 0.79 3.48 9.18
CA ALA A 23 -0.49 2.89 8.80
C ALA A 23 -1.58 3.95 8.60
N THR A 24 -2.61 3.59 7.86
CA THR A 24 -3.83 4.37 7.75
C THR A 24 -4.42 4.64 9.13
N THR A 25 -4.79 5.88 9.38
CA THR A 25 -5.44 6.31 10.61
C THR A 25 -6.95 6.44 10.43
N PRO A 26 -7.76 6.34 11.51
CA PRO A 26 -9.19 6.67 11.43
C PRO A 26 -9.41 8.05 10.82
N GLY A 27 -10.48 8.24 10.06
CA GLY A 27 -10.74 9.47 9.31
C GLY A 27 -10.88 10.74 10.16
N SER A 28 -11.10 10.59 11.48
CA SER A 28 -11.10 11.68 12.45
C SER A 28 -9.70 12.09 12.92
N VAL A 29 -8.67 11.32 12.61
CA VAL A 29 -7.27 11.61 12.99
C VAL A 29 -6.60 12.42 11.88
N PRO A 30 -6.04 13.59 12.19
CA PRO A 30 -5.54 14.52 11.18
C PRO A 30 -4.09 14.24 10.77
N GLY A 31 -3.71 12.99 10.49
CA GLY A 31 -2.35 12.66 10.09
C GLY A 31 -1.96 11.21 10.33
N PHE A 32 -0.67 10.92 10.27
CA PHE A 32 -0.09 9.61 10.50
C PHE A 32 0.72 9.57 11.80
N LYS A 33 0.70 8.42 12.45
CA LYS A 33 1.62 8.08 13.54
C LYS A 33 2.74 7.18 13.03
N CYS A 34 3.88 7.26 13.72
CA CYS A 34 4.98 6.31 13.57
C CYS A 34 5.02 5.40 14.79
N HIS A 35 5.19 4.10 14.58
CA HIS A 35 5.48 3.14 15.64
C HIS A 35 6.87 2.55 15.40
N VAL A 36 7.62 2.35 16.47
CA VAL A 36 9.01 1.88 16.41
C VAL A 36 9.16 0.55 17.14
N SER A 37 9.92 -0.37 16.56
CA SER A 37 10.21 -1.69 17.14
C SER A 37 11.65 -2.11 16.88
N ASP A 38 12.21 -2.86 17.82
CA ASP A 38 13.50 -3.53 17.66
C ASP A 38 13.35 -4.99 17.22
N ASP A 39 12.18 -5.60 17.37
CA ASP A 39 11.97 -7.06 17.26
C ASP A 39 10.73 -7.49 16.44
N LEU A 40 9.94 -6.53 15.90
CA LEU A 40 8.66 -6.75 15.23
C LEU A 40 7.52 -7.27 16.14
N GLN A 41 7.78 -7.49 17.42
CA GLN A 41 6.81 -7.99 18.39
C GLN A 41 6.29 -6.89 19.31
N SER A 42 7.22 -6.05 19.79
CA SER A 42 6.92 -4.94 20.71
C SER A 42 7.03 -3.62 19.95
N TRP A 43 5.93 -2.85 19.91
CA TRP A 43 5.87 -1.59 19.19
C TRP A 43 5.60 -0.42 20.14
N GLN A 44 6.37 0.64 20.01
CA GLN A 44 6.23 1.89 20.75
C GLN A 44 5.63 2.96 19.86
N ASP A 45 4.58 3.64 20.31
CA ASP A 45 4.02 4.83 19.63
C ASP A 45 4.99 6.00 19.77
N ALA A 46 5.62 6.40 18.68
CA ALA A 46 6.52 7.54 18.61
C ALA A 46 5.79 8.89 18.39
N GLY A 47 4.47 8.86 18.31
CA GLY A 47 3.64 10.04 18.07
C GLY A 47 3.35 10.32 16.61
N TYR A 48 2.82 11.51 16.35
CA TYR A 48 2.51 11.94 14.98
C TYR A 48 3.77 12.24 14.18
N CYS A 49 3.93 11.60 13.04
CA CYS A 49 5.04 11.85 12.11
C CYS A 49 4.67 12.80 10.97
N LEU A 50 3.39 12.88 10.59
CA LEU A 50 2.81 13.87 9.68
C LEU A 50 1.44 14.28 10.21
N THR A 51 1.12 15.58 10.15
CA THR A 51 -0.22 16.10 10.46
C THR A 51 -0.77 16.94 9.32
N SER A 52 -2.06 17.26 9.36
CA SER A 52 -2.70 18.13 8.37
C SER A 52 -2.10 19.54 8.30
N GLU A 53 -1.40 20.00 9.34
CA GLU A 53 -0.69 21.30 9.33
C GLU A 53 0.54 21.30 8.42
N GLN A 54 1.11 20.12 8.14
CA GLN A 54 2.27 19.94 7.26
C GLN A 54 1.90 19.38 5.88
N SER A 55 0.60 19.18 5.61
CA SER A 55 0.08 18.49 4.43
C SER A 55 -0.88 19.36 3.62
N PHE A 56 -0.97 19.09 2.30
CA PHE A 56 -2.06 19.63 1.45
C PHE A 56 -3.42 19.04 1.84
N GLY A 57 -3.42 17.86 2.44
CA GLY A 57 -4.61 17.13 2.85
C GLY A 57 -5.10 17.56 4.23
N TYR A 58 -6.41 17.47 4.45
CA TYR A 58 -7.01 17.88 5.71
C TYR A 58 -7.69 16.75 6.50
N LYS A 59 -7.98 15.62 5.85
CA LYS A 59 -8.58 14.41 6.46
C LYS A 59 -8.33 13.17 5.60
N ASN A 60 -8.71 11.98 6.10
CA ASN A 60 -8.57 10.70 5.39
C ASN A 60 -7.12 10.45 4.95
N PHE A 61 -6.21 10.44 5.92
CA PHE A 61 -4.82 10.10 5.72
C PHE A 61 -4.68 8.58 5.61
N TRP A 62 -4.40 8.06 4.38
CA TRP A 62 -4.41 6.63 4.06
C TRP A 62 -3.13 6.16 3.40
N ALA A 63 -2.82 4.88 3.59
CA ALA A 63 -1.77 4.11 2.93
C ALA A 63 -0.43 4.86 2.80
N PRO A 64 0.21 5.23 3.93
CA PRO A 64 1.51 5.89 3.91
C PRO A 64 2.61 4.87 3.61
N GLU A 65 3.50 5.17 2.68
CA GLU A 65 4.75 4.44 2.43
C GLU A 65 5.96 5.35 2.55
N VAL A 66 7.03 4.88 3.19
CA VAL A 66 8.23 5.67 3.44
C VAL A 66 9.48 5.00 2.88
N VAL A 67 10.18 5.68 1.98
CA VAL A 67 11.47 5.21 1.45
C VAL A 67 12.61 6.08 1.95
N LYS A 68 13.72 5.45 2.34
CA LYS A 68 14.98 6.16 2.62
C LYS A 68 15.72 6.42 1.32
N TYR A 69 15.97 7.68 1.00
CA TYR A 69 16.63 8.05 -0.24
C TYR A 69 17.50 9.31 -0.08
N ARG A 70 18.77 9.23 -0.50
CA ARG A 70 19.74 10.33 -0.46
C ARG A 70 19.83 11.04 0.90
N GLY A 71 19.79 10.24 1.98
CA GLY A 71 19.89 10.76 3.35
C GLY A 71 18.61 11.39 3.90
N LYS A 72 17.49 11.31 3.18
CA LYS A 72 16.17 11.76 3.61
C LYS A 72 15.19 10.57 3.66
N TYR A 73 14.06 10.79 4.29
CA TYR A 73 12.91 9.89 4.30
C TYR A 73 11.79 10.55 3.50
N ILE A 74 11.27 9.84 2.49
CA ILE A 74 10.25 10.35 1.59
C ILE A 74 9.01 9.51 1.79
N MET A 75 7.93 10.13 2.22
CA MET A 75 6.62 9.52 2.43
C MET A 75 5.72 9.83 1.24
N HIS A 76 5.20 8.79 0.59
CA HIS A 76 4.08 8.90 -0.34
C HIS A 76 2.81 8.45 0.38
N TYR A 77 1.71 9.17 0.22
CA TYR A 77 0.49 8.91 0.99
C TYR A 77 -0.74 9.42 0.27
N SER A 78 -1.91 9.00 0.72
CA SER A 78 -3.19 9.51 0.24
C SER A 78 -3.85 10.40 1.28
N ALA A 79 -4.43 11.52 0.85
CA ALA A 79 -5.25 12.35 1.71
C ALA A 79 -6.33 13.07 0.89
N ARG A 80 -7.39 13.51 1.57
CA ARG A 80 -8.45 14.30 0.94
C ARG A 80 -8.01 15.75 0.77
N GLU A 81 -8.07 16.20 -0.48
CA GLU A 81 -7.71 17.58 -0.84
C GLU A 81 -8.83 18.53 -0.43
N GLN A 82 -8.46 19.61 0.24
CA GLN A 82 -9.41 20.64 0.67
C GLN A 82 -10.02 21.37 -0.55
N GLY A 83 -11.33 21.47 -0.58
CA GLY A 83 -12.07 22.18 -1.62
C GLY A 83 -12.46 21.32 -2.82
N SER A 84 -11.72 20.27 -3.17
CA SER A 84 -12.11 19.34 -4.24
C SER A 84 -12.85 18.10 -3.71
N GLU A 85 -12.67 17.78 -2.43
CA GLU A 85 -13.20 16.57 -1.77
C GLU A 85 -12.73 15.25 -2.40
N LEU A 86 -11.77 15.30 -3.31
CA LEU A 86 -11.15 14.12 -3.91
C LEU A 86 -9.92 13.67 -3.09
N LEU A 87 -9.67 12.37 -3.09
CA LEU A 87 -8.43 11.82 -2.57
C LEU A 87 -7.31 12.04 -3.58
N ARG A 88 -6.14 12.44 -3.08
CA ARG A 88 -4.95 12.73 -3.88
C ARG A 88 -3.74 12.07 -3.26
N ILE A 89 -2.73 11.85 -4.08
CA ILE A 89 -1.44 11.37 -3.59
C ILE A 89 -0.54 12.57 -3.29
N GLY A 90 -0.02 12.60 -2.06
CA GLY A 90 0.97 13.56 -1.59
C GLY A 90 2.36 12.97 -1.51
N VAL A 91 3.34 13.86 -1.36
CA VAL A 91 4.73 13.51 -1.05
C VAL A 91 5.27 14.43 0.02
N ALA A 92 5.75 13.85 1.12
CA ALA A 92 6.33 14.56 2.25
C ALA A 92 7.75 14.06 2.54
N ILE A 93 8.59 14.94 3.10
CA ILE A 93 10.01 14.68 3.36
C ILE A 93 10.32 14.93 4.82
N ALA A 94 11.19 14.08 5.41
CA ALA A 94 11.73 14.24 6.75
C ALA A 94 13.22 13.93 6.81
N ASP A 95 13.87 14.35 7.90
CA ASP A 95 15.28 14.03 8.20
C ASP A 95 15.41 12.72 8.97
N THR A 96 14.39 12.31 9.68
CA THR A 96 14.33 11.06 10.46
C THR A 96 13.08 10.25 10.09
N PRO A 97 13.07 8.94 10.32
CA PRO A 97 11.92 8.10 10.00
C PRO A 97 10.71 8.40 10.89
N GLU A 98 10.93 8.90 12.11
CA GLU A 98 9.84 9.35 13.00
C GLU A 98 9.23 10.69 12.58
N GLY A 99 9.81 11.36 11.57
CA GLY A 99 9.36 12.67 11.14
C GLY A 99 10.03 13.83 11.95
N PRO A 100 9.43 15.03 12.03
CA PRO A 100 8.18 15.39 11.35
C PRO A 100 8.34 15.44 9.82
N PHE A 101 7.47 14.76 9.11
CA PHE A 101 7.35 14.89 7.65
C PHE A 101 6.66 16.22 7.32
N ARG A 102 7.05 16.81 6.21
CA ARG A 102 6.41 18.01 5.64
C ARG A 102 6.26 17.83 4.15
N ASP A 103 5.13 18.21 3.61
CA ASP A 103 4.91 18.17 2.16
C ASP A 103 6.02 18.89 1.40
N ALA A 104 6.50 18.25 0.34
CA ALA A 104 7.51 18.82 -0.54
C ALA A 104 6.97 20.04 -1.31
N PHE A 105 5.66 20.08 -1.51
CA PHE A 105 4.95 21.14 -2.26
C PHE A 105 3.58 21.41 -1.60
N SER A 106 3.04 22.59 -1.84
CA SER A 106 1.67 22.96 -1.42
C SER A 106 0.56 22.27 -2.22
N GLN A 107 0.91 21.56 -3.28
CA GLN A 107 0.00 20.82 -4.15
C GLN A 107 0.27 19.32 -4.02
N PRO A 108 -0.71 18.44 -4.27
CA PRO A 108 -0.48 17.01 -4.32
C PRO A 108 0.55 16.62 -5.39
N LEU A 109 1.26 15.51 -5.17
CA LEU A 109 2.17 14.89 -6.13
C LEU A 109 1.43 14.45 -7.39
N LEU A 110 0.23 13.87 -7.20
CA LEU A 110 -0.60 13.38 -8.29
C LEU A 110 -2.07 13.76 -8.05
N ALA A 111 -2.63 14.45 -9.03
CA ALA A 111 -4.04 14.79 -9.12
C ALA A 111 -4.55 14.46 -10.53
N VAL A 112 -5.52 13.58 -10.64
CA VAL A 112 -6.21 13.25 -11.89
C VAL A 112 -7.56 13.95 -11.87
N GLU A 113 -7.90 14.65 -12.94
CA GLU A 113 -9.13 15.42 -13.02
C GLU A 113 -10.37 14.54 -12.82
N GLY A 114 -11.26 14.93 -11.93
CA GLY A 114 -12.50 14.21 -11.61
C GLY A 114 -12.33 12.84 -10.97
N LYS A 115 -11.10 12.40 -10.66
CA LYS A 115 -10.81 11.08 -10.09
C LYS A 115 -10.11 11.20 -8.75
N SER A 116 -10.43 10.31 -7.82
CA SER A 116 -9.61 10.05 -6.62
C SER A 116 -8.47 9.09 -6.93
N THR A 117 -7.28 9.39 -6.40
CA THR A 117 -6.08 8.55 -6.51
C THR A 117 -5.58 8.22 -5.11
N ILE A 118 -5.30 6.94 -4.85
CA ILE A 118 -4.91 6.40 -3.55
C ILE A 118 -3.79 5.37 -3.66
N ASP A 119 -3.27 4.91 -2.54
CA ASP A 119 -2.40 3.74 -2.38
C ASP A 119 -1.10 3.87 -3.18
N ALA A 120 -0.33 4.90 -2.88
CA ALA A 120 0.91 5.19 -3.57
C ALA A 120 2.04 4.25 -3.15
N HIS A 121 2.58 3.47 -4.09
CA HIS A 121 3.78 2.65 -3.93
C HIS A 121 4.93 3.20 -4.78
N CYS A 122 6.04 3.54 -4.13
CA CYS A 122 7.26 4.02 -4.80
C CYS A 122 8.22 2.86 -5.07
N PHE A 123 8.29 2.42 -6.32
CA PHE A 123 9.25 1.40 -6.76
C PHE A 123 10.47 2.04 -7.43
N ARG A 124 11.66 1.67 -6.96
CA ARG A 124 12.95 2.10 -7.52
C ARG A 124 13.64 0.90 -8.15
N ASP A 125 13.82 0.95 -9.48
CA ASP A 125 14.45 -0.13 -10.22
C ASP A 125 15.97 0.00 -10.22
N ASP A 126 16.66 -1.12 -10.43
CA ASP A 126 18.12 -1.20 -10.51
C ASP A 126 18.70 -0.46 -11.74
N ASP A 127 17.87 -0.23 -12.76
CA ASP A 127 18.24 0.56 -13.95
C ASP A 127 18.23 2.08 -13.70
N GLY A 128 17.94 2.50 -12.45
CA GLY A 128 17.89 3.89 -12.01
C GLY A 128 16.56 4.58 -12.29
N LYS A 129 15.60 3.89 -12.87
CA LYS A 129 14.26 4.45 -13.07
C LYS A 129 13.41 4.28 -11.82
N ASN A 130 12.59 5.30 -11.55
CA ASN A 130 11.66 5.30 -10.44
C ASN A 130 10.22 5.31 -10.97
N TYR A 131 9.34 4.63 -10.26
CA TYR A 131 7.94 4.46 -10.62
C TYR A 131 7.06 4.71 -9.41
N LEU A 132 5.90 5.31 -9.64
CA LEU A 132 4.79 5.39 -8.69
C LEU A 132 3.69 4.48 -9.21
N PHE A 133 3.41 3.42 -8.46
CA PHE A 133 2.20 2.63 -8.63
C PHE A 133 1.13 3.22 -7.73
N PHE A 134 -0.11 3.23 -8.18
CA PHE A 134 -1.22 3.80 -7.41
C PHE A 134 -2.55 3.22 -7.86
N SER A 135 -3.57 3.41 -7.04
CA SER A 135 -4.93 3.00 -7.37
C SER A 135 -5.76 4.20 -7.83
N MET A 136 -6.44 4.04 -8.97
CA MET A 136 -7.57 4.92 -9.32
C MET A 136 -8.77 4.44 -8.48
N ASP A 137 -9.26 5.29 -7.57
CA ASP A 137 -10.24 4.87 -6.56
C ASP A 137 -11.64 4.65 -7.15
N CYS A 138 -12.24 3.50 -6.81
CA CYS A 138 -13.50 3.02 -7.39
C CYS A 138 -14.70 3.98 -7.28
N PRO A 139 -14.90 4.79 -6.22
CA PRO A 139 -16.03 5.72 -6.15
C PRO A 139 -16.08 6.71 -7.32
N THR A 140 -14.94 7.08 -7.85
CA THR A 140 -14.82 8.06 -8.95
C THR A 140 -14.40 7.43 -10.28
N ASN A 141 -14.07 6.15 -10.30
CA ASN A 141 -13.62 5.44 -11.49
C ASN A 141 -14.64 4.39 -11.93
N ILE A 142 -15.39 4.70 -13.01
CA ILE A 142 -16.42 3.82 -13.57
C ILE A 142 -15.91 3.25 -14.89
N VAL A 143 -15.83 1.92 -14.96
CA VAL A 143 -15.39 1.16 -16.15
C VAL A 143 -16.54 0.27 -16.60
N ASN A 144 -17.04 0.48 -17.80
CA ASN A 144 -18.19 -0.27 -18.36
C ASN A 144 -19.42 -0.32 -17.43
N GLY A 145 -19.69 0.79 -16.71
CA GLY A 145 -20.80 0.89 -15.77
C GLY A 145 -20.56 0.31 -14.37
N VAL A 146 -19.35 -0.21 -14.09
CA VAL A 146 -18.95 -0.77 -12.80
C VAL A 146 -17.98 0.18 -12.09
N HIS A 147 -18.21 0.47 -10.81
CA HIS A 147 -17.25 1.18 -9.97
C HIS A 147 -16.01 0.31 -9.76
N THR A 148 -14.88 0.74 -10.31
CA THR A 148 -13.71 -0.13 -10.44
C THR A 148 -12.44 0.56 -9.94
N SER A 149 -11.84 0.02 -8.87
CA SER A 149 -10.47 0.38 -8.53
C SER A 149 -9.50 -0.34 -9.46
N GLN A 150 -8.59 0.43 -10.07
CA GLN A 150 -7.60 -0.08 -11.03
C GLN A 150 -6.20 0.36 -10.62
N THR A 151 -5.24 -0.54 -10.70
CA THR A 151 -3.83 -0.19 -10.48
C THR A 151 -3.24 0.49 -11.71
N MET A 152 -2.62 1.64 -11.49
CA MET A 152 -1.91 2.45 -12.47
C MET A 152 -0.43 2.53 -12.15
N CYS A 153 0.38 2.94 -13.13
CA CYS A 153 1.80 3.25 -12.97
C CYS A 153 2.18 4.51 -13.73
N ILE A 154 2.99 5.37 -13.11
CA ILE A 154 3.59 6.56 -13.72
C ILE A 154 5.07 6.64 -13.31
N ARG A 155 5.90 7.26 -14.13
CA ARG A 155 7.31 7.51 -13.79
C ARG A 155 7.43 8.60 -12.71
N LEU A 156 8.43 8.45 -11.83
CA LEU A 156 8.88 9.50 -10.92
C LEU A 156 10.22 10.09 -11.39
N ASP A 157 10.46 11.33 -11.00
CA ASP A 157 11.76 12.00 -11.16
C ASP A 157 12.83 11.36 -10.24
N ASP A 158 14.08 11.80 -10.41
CA ASP A 158 15.22 11.30 -9.63
C ASP A 158 15.17 11.70 -8.15
N ASN A 159 14.29 12.60 -7.75
CA ASN A 159 14.08 12.98 -6.36
C ASN A 159 12.86 12.30 -5.73
N LEU A 160 12.11 11.51 -6.48
CA LEU A 160 10.88 10.82 -6.08
C LEU A 160 9.73 11.77 -5.68
N THR A 161 9.78 13.02 -6.17
CA THR A 161 8.87 14.08 -5.74
C THR A 161 8.03 14.66 -6.87
N LYS A 162 8.23 14.22 -8.11
CA LYS A 162 7.44 14.66 -9.27
C LYS A 162 7.14 13.49 -10.20
N THR A 163 5.94 13.48 -10.76
CA THR A 163 5.58 12.54 -11.82
C THR A 163 6.11 13.00 -13.18
N ILE A 164 6.43 12.04 -14.06
CA ILE A 164 6.96 12.27 -15.42
C ILE A 164 6.09 11.53 -16.43
N GLY A 165 5.57 12.25 -17.43
CA GLY A 165 4.78 11.67 -18.51
C GLY A 165 3.36 11.31 -18.07
N GLU A 166 2.79 10.31 -18.73
CA GLU A 166 1.41 9.86 -18.51
C GLU A 166 1.38 8.55 -17.73
N TYR A 167 0.32 8.32 -16.95
CA TYR A 167 0.09 7.04 -16.29
C TYR A 167 -0.46 6.01 -17.26
N LYS A 168 -0.21 4.73 -16.95
CA LYS A 168 -0.75 3.58 -17.69
C LYS A 168 -1.50 2.65 -16.75
N LEU A 169 -2.49 1.97 -17.31
CA LEU A 169 -3.18 0.87 -16.65
C LEU A 169 -2.23 -0.33 -16.49
N ILE A 170 -2.15 -0.87 -15.28
CA ILE A 170 -1.33 -2.04 -14.93
C ILE A 170 -2.20 -3.25 -14.61
N SER A 171 -3.24 -3.06 -13.79
CA SER A 171 -4.15 -4.14 -13.39
C SER A 171 -5.58 -3.64 -13.25
N THR A 172 -6.51 -4.49 -13.62
CA THR A 172 -7.96 -4.29 -13.45
C THR A 172 -8.57 -5.60 -12.92
N PRO A 173 -9.67 -5.55 -12.14
CA PRO A 173 -10.38 -6.75 -11.73
C PRO A 173 -10.92 -7.51 -12.95
N ASP A 174 -10.42 -8.71 -13.19
CA ASP A 174 -10.77 -9.57 -14.33
C ASP A 174 -10.80 -11.07 -13.98
N CYS A 175 -10.30 -11.46 -12.81
CA CYS A 175 -10.35 -12.83 -12.32
C CYS A 175 -11.63 -13.10 -11.52
N GLU A 176 -12.10 -14.32 -11.50
CA GLU A 176 -13.34 -14.72 -10.82
C GLU A 176 -13.30 -14.40 -9.31
N TRP A 177 -12.19 -14.68 -8.64
CA TRP A 177 -12.05 -14.42 -7.20
C TRP A 177 -12.11 -12.91 -6.85
N GLU A 178 -11.82 -12.02 -7.80
CA GLU A 178 -11.86 -10.55 -7.64
C GLU A 178 -13.26 -9.98 -7.93
N THR A 179 -14.04 -10.64 -8.79
CA THR A 179 -15.27 -10.08 -9.36
C THR A 179 -16.55 -10.80 -8.92
N SER A 180 -16.42 -12.00 -8.32
CA SER A 180 -17.60 -12.82 -7.95
C SER A 180 -18.38 -12.26 -6.76
N GLN A 181 -17.74 -11.51 -5.86
CA GLN A 181 -18.35 -11.01 -4.63
C GLN A 181 -19.27 -9.80 -4.85
N ASN A 182 -18.94 -8.96 -5.82
CA ASN A 182 -19.71 -7.76 -6.12
C ASN A 182 -19.70 -7.47 -7.62
N LYS A 183 -20.84 -7.21 -8.21
CA LYS A 183 -20.97 -6.92 -9.64
C LYS A 183 -21.00 -5.44 -9.97
N GLU A 184 -21.23 -4.57 -8.98
CA GLU A 184 -21.32 -3.13 -9.12
C GLU A 184 -20.02 -2.42 -8.68
N TRP A 185 -19.27 -3.05 -7.76
CA TRP A 185 -18.04 -2.51 -7.18
C TRP A 185 -16.95 -3.57 -7.19
N GLN A 186 -15.81 -3.24 -7.77
CA GLN A 186 -14.66 -4.14 -7.93
C GLN A 186 -13.35 -3.43 -7.61
N TRP A 187 -12.38 -4.17 -7.09
CA TRP A 187 -11.12 -3.61 -6.60
C TRP A 187 -9.91 -4.40 -7.08
N ASN A 188 -8.91 -3.69 -7.62
CA ASN A 188 -7.50 -4.01 -7.59
C ASN A 188 -6.79 -2.77 -7.04
N GLU A 189 -6.39 -2.81 -5.78
CA GLU A 189 -5.85 -1.67 -5.02
C GLU A 189 -4.66 -2.09 -4.16
N GLY A 190 -4.02 -1.13 -3.45
CA GLY A 190 -2.87 -1.40 -2.59
C GLY A 190 -1.72 -2.05 -3.33
N PRO A 191 -1.23 -1.49 -4.46
CA PRO A 191 -0.15 -2.09 -5.23
C PRO A 191 1.16 -2.09 -4.45
N PHE A 192 1.93 -3.18 -4.55
CA PHE A 192 3.31 -3.24 -4.10
C PHE A 192 4.13 -4.05 -5.09
N VAL A 193 5.32 -3.58 -5.47
CA VAL A 193 6.19 -4.25 -6.45
C VAL A 193 7.46 -4.76 -5.80
N LEU A 194 7.75 -6.04 -6.03
CA LEU A 194 9.01 -6.69 -5.72
C LEU A 194 9.76 -7.02 -7.02
N LYS A 195 11.09 -7.00 -6.97
CA LYS A 195 11.94 -7.56 -8.02
C LYS A 195 12.64 -8.80 -7.51
N HIS A 196 12.51 -9.91 -8.22
CA HIS A 196 13.15 -11.18 -7.90
C HIS A 196 13.54 -11.92 -9.17
N ASP A 197 14.79 -12.39 -9.26
CA ASP A 197 15.34 -13.13 -10.41
C ASP A 197 15.07 -12.46 -11.77
N GLY A 198 15.22 -11.12 -11.81
CA GLY A 198 15.02 -10.33 -13.02
C GLY A 198 13.56 -10.09 -13.41
N LYS A 199 12.60 -10.63 -12.67
CA LYS A 199 11.15 -10.42 -12.87
C LYS A 199 10.58 -9.46 -11.83
N TYR A 200 9.44 -8.88 -12.18
CA TYR A 200 8.70 -7.93 -11.34
C TYR A 200 7.40 -8.58 -10.87
N TYR A 201 7.16 -8.54 -9.58
CA TYR A 201 5.99 -9.11 -8.91
C TYR A 201 5.17 -7.98 -8.34
N LEU A 202 4.05 -7.68 -8.96
CA LEU A 202 3.05 -6.74 -8.45
C LEU A 202 2.09 -7.49 -7.55
N THR A 203 2.04 -7.19 -6.26
CA THR A 203 0.92 -7.59 -5.41
C THR A 203 -0.16 -6.51 -5.39
N TYR A 204 -1.40 -6.93 -5.20
CA TYR A 204 -2.57 -6.06 -5.13
C TYR A 204 -3.64 -6.72 -4.27
N SER A 205 -4.51 -5.90 -3.69
CA SER A 205 -5.66 -6.38 -2.93
C SER A 205 -6.92 -6.32 -3.77
N ALA A 206 -7.81 -7.28 -3.57
CA ALA A 206 -9.07 -7.34 -4.26
C ALA A 206 -10.24 -7.66 -3.31
N ASN A 207 -11.45 -7.38 -3.78
CA ASN A 207 -12.70 -7.33 -3.03
C ASN A 207 -12.81 -6.11 -2.12
N TYR A 208 -13.91 -5.98 -1.38
CA TYR A 208 -14.16 -4.86 -0.49
C TYR A 208 -13.37 -5.02 0.81
N TYR A 209 -12.63 -3.99 1.23
CA TYR A 209 -11.79 -4.06 2.43
C TYR A 209 -12.56 -4.42 3.71
N ALA A 210 -13.85 -4.10 3.80
CA ALA A 210 -14.73 -4.47 4.92
C ALA A 210 -15.50 -5.77 4.64
N SER A 211 -14.94 -6.65 3.82
CA SER A 211 -15.42 -8.02 3.58
C SER A 211 -14.40 -9.02 4.10
N ARG A 212 -14.86 -10.13 4.70
CA ARG A 212 -13.98 -11.26 5.05
C ARG A 212 -13.17 -11.79 3.84
N LYS A 213 -13.67 -11.56 2.62
CA LYS A 213 -13.08 -12.00 1.35
C LYS A 213 -12.05 -11.02 0.78
N TYR A 214 -11.74 -9.90 1.47
CA TYR A 214 -10.60 -9.08 1.09
C TYR A 214 -9.35 -9.95 1.09
N ALA A 215 -8.55 -9.89 0.04
CA ALA A 215 -7.47 -10.85 -0.17
C ALA A 215 -6.38 -10.23 -1.07
N VAL A 216 -5.18 -10.78 -1.03
CA VAL A 216 -4.04 -10.36 -1.84
C VAL A 216 -3.75 -11.38 -2.93
N GLY A 217 -3.63 -10.89 -4.16
CA GLY A 217 -3.08 -11.62 -5.28
C GLY A 217 -1.78 -11.00 -5.79
N PHE A 218 -1.15 -11.65 -6.76
CA PHE A 218 0.01 -11.11 -7.46
C PHE A 218 -0.04 -11.35 -8.97
N ALA A 219 0.71 -10.52 -9.68
CA ALA A 219 0.93 -10.63 -11.11
C ALA A 219 2.42 -10.48 -11.41
N VAL A 220 2.91 -11.06 -12.50
CA VAL A 220 4.33 -11.10 -12.88
C VAL A 220 4.55 -10.42 -14.22
N ALA A 221 5.65 -9.68 -14.35
CA ALA A 221 6.10 -9.04 -15.58
C ALA A 221 7.63 -9.14 -15.76
N GLU A 222 8.08 -8.95 -17.01
CA GLU A 222 9.50 -8.84 -17.36
C GLU A 222 10.03 -7.39 -17.27
N ARG A 223 9.15 -6.42 -17.01
CA ARG A 223 9.47 -5.00 -16.88
C ARG A 223 8.67 -4.39 -15.75
N ALA A 224 9.25 -3.40 -15.06
CA ALA A 224 8.58 -2.70 -13.96
C ALA A 224 7.21 -2.10 -14.37
N ASP A 225 7.11 -1.56 -15.58
CA ASP A 225 5.89 -0.95 -16.11
C ASP A 225 5.00 -1.91 -16.93
N GLY A 226 5.22 -3.23 -16.78
CA GLY A 226 4.43 -4.29 -17.37
C GLY A 226 4.72 -4.60 -18.85
N PRO A 227 3.88 -5.37 -19.51
CA PRO A 227 2.57 -5.88 -19.04
C PRO A 227 2.69 -6.96 -17.95
N TYR A 228 1.79 -6.93 -16.98
CA TYR A 228 1.70 -7.90 -15.91
C TYR A 228 0.70 -9.01 -16.23
N ARG A 229 1.01 -10.24 -15.86
CA ARG A 229 0.12 -11.40 -15.96
C ARG A 229 -0.18 -11.93 -14.55
N LYS A 230 -1.45 -11.95 -14.18
CA LYS A 230 -1.92 -12.49 -12.90
C LYS A 230 -1.60 -13.97 -12.75
N SER A 231 -1.21 -14.39 -11.55
CA SER A 231 -0.92 -15.78 -11.23
C SER A 231 -2.22 -16.58 -11.11
N GLU A 232 -2.19 -17.81 -11.58
CA GLU A 232 -3.28 -18.80 -11.38
C GLU A 232 -3.35 -19.31 -9.92
N LYS A 233 -2.28 -19.07 -9.12
CA LYS A 233 -2.22 -19.43 -7.70
C LYS A 233 -2.89 -18.41 -6.78
N ASN A 234 -3.43 -17.31 -7.33
CA ASN A 234 -4.13 -16.29 -6.56
C ASN A 234 -5.44 -16.79 -5.92
N PRO A 235 -5.83 -16.29 -4.74
CA PRO A 235 -5.08 -15.35 -3.90
C PRO A 235 -3.98 -16.03 -3.06
N ILE A 236 -2.86 -15.30 -2.79
CA ILE A 236 -1.74 -15.80 -1.96
C ILE A 236 -1.91 -15.47 -0.46
N LEU A 237 -2.79 -14.55 -0.13
CA LEU A 237 -3.18 -14.22 1.23
C LEU A 237 -4.69 -14.03 1.25
N ALA A 238 -5.40 -14.87 1.99
CA ALA A 238 -6.85 -14.91 2.01
C ALA A 238 -7.38 -15.22 3.41
N TYR A 239 -8.68 -15.02 3.62
CA TYR A 239 -9.32 -15.33 4.90
C TYR A 239 -9.14 -16.81 5.28
N VAL A 240 -9.06 -17.05 6.58
CA VAL A 240 -9.09 -18.39 7.16
C VAL A 240 -10.34 -18.46 8.04
N GLU A 241 -11.18 -19.45 7.80
CA GLU A 241 -12.45 -19.57 8.48
C GLU A 241 -12.28 -19.68 9.99
N ASN A 242 -12.98 -18.82 10.76
CA ASN A 242 -12.93 -18.68 12.22
C ASN A 242 -11.57 -18.20 12.78
N GLU A 243 -10.60 -17.86 11.96
CA GLU A 243 -9.26 -17.46 12.41
C GLU A 243 -8.87 -16.08 11.90
N MET A 244 -9.01 -15.82 10.59
CA MET A 244 -8.55 -14.59 9.95
C MET A 244 -9.56 -14.04 8.97
N SER A 245 -9.93 -12.77 9.15
CA SER A 245 -10.92 -12.07 8.34
C SER A 245 -10.31 -10.88 7.62
N GLY A 246 -10.55 -10.80 6.32
CA GLY A 246 -10.18 -9.66 5.46
C GLY A 246 -8.71 -9.28 5.44
N PRO A 247 -7.77 -10.25 5.25
CA PRO A 247 -6.37 -9.91 5.12
C PRO A 247 -6.11 -9.17 3.82
N GLY A 248 -5.37 -8.06 3.90
CA GLY A 248 -5.08 -7.31 2.69
C GLY A 248 -4.19 -6.09 2.89
N HIS A 249 -4.03 -5.35 1.82
CA HIS A 249 -3.21 -4.15 1.67
C HIS A 249 -1.81 -4.37 2.24
N ASN A 250 -1.05 -5.18 1.55
CA ASN A 250 0.25 -5.66 2.01
C ASN A 250 1.40 -4.75 1.56
N SER A 251 2.48 -4.76 2.34
CA SER A 251 3.80 -4.28 1.96
C SER A 251 4.85 -5.34 2.30
N PHE A 252 6.02 -5.28 1.66
CA PHE A 252 7.12 -6.19 1.95
C PHE A 252 8.35 -5.44 2.42
N PHE A 253 9.12 -6.09 3.31
CA PHE A 253 10.40 -5.58 3.78
C PHE A 253 11.35 -6.73 4.11
N THR A 254 12.66 -6.45 4.06
CA THR A 254 13.67 -7.42 4.49
C THR A 254 13.97 -7.21 5.97
N ALA A 255 13.77 -8.24 6.79
CA ALA A 255 14.06 -8.20 8.22
C ALA A 255 15.58 -8.26 8.52
N LYS A 256 15.96 -8.09 9.79
CA LYS A 256 17.37 -8.12 10.23
C LYS A 256 18.10 -9.43 9.93
N ASP A 257 17.36 -10.54 9.93
CA ASP A 257 17.87 -11.88 9.61
C ASP A 257 17.99 -12.14 8.09
N GLY A 258 17.71 -11.13 7.27
CA GLY A 258 17.77 -11.21 5.82
C GLY A 258 16.53 -11.81 5.15
N LYS A 259 15.54 -12.25 5.92
CA LYS A 259 14.31 -12.84 5.38
C LYS A 259 13.34 -11.78 4.89
N LEU A 260 12.64 -12.11 3.82
CA LEU A 260 11.52 -11.33 3.34
C LEU A 260 10.33 -11.51 4.29
N LYS A 261 9.69 -10.39 4.65
CA LYS A 261 8.47 -10.35 5.48
C LYS A 261 7.38 -9.59 4.73
N CYS A 262 6.14 -9.97 5.00
CA CYS A 262 4.95 -9.30 4.53
C CYS A 262 4.24 -8.66 5.74
N ALA A 263 4.04 -7.34 5.69
CA ALA A 263 3.12 -6.65 6.58
C ALA A 263 1.78 -6.51 5.87
N PHE A 264 0.69 -6.73 6.58
CA PHE A 264 -0.68 -6.62 6.07
C PHE A 264 -1.64 -6.33 7.23
N HIS A 265 -2.88 -5.95 6.95
CA HIS A 265 -3.88 -5.85 8.00
C HIS A 265 -4.90 -6.98 7.96
N ILE A 266 -5.55 -7.22 9.09
CA ILE A 266 -6.74 -8.06 9.21
C ILE A 266 -7.82 -7.30 9.98
N HIS A 267 -9.08 -7.74 9.91
CA HIS A 267 -10.12 -7.25 10.83
C HIS A 267 -9.77 -7.66 12.25
N ALA A 268 -9.82 -6.73 13.19
CA ALA A 268 -9.48 -6.98 14.59
C ALA A 268 -10.49 -7.94 15.25
N ASP A 269 -11.75 -7.88 14.84
CA ASP A 269 -12.79 -8.86 15.17
C ASP A 269 -13.22 -9.60 13.90
N TYR A 270 -13.06 -10.91 13.91
CA TYR A 270 -13.49 -11.79 12.81
C TYR A 270 -14.96 -11.59 12.44
N ASN A 271 -15.81 -11.29 13.40
CA ASN A 271 -17.26 -11.15 13.24
C ASN A 271 -17.70 -9.73 12.89
N ASP A 272 -16.80 -8.74 12.99
CA ASP A 272 -17.07 -7.35 12.61
C ASP A 272 -16.11 -6.85 11.52
N PRO A 273 -16.31 -7.22 10.24
CA PRO A 273 -15.46 -6.78 9.14
C PRO A 273 -15.45 -5.27 8.87
N LYS A 274 -16.41 -4.53 9.46
CA LYS A 274 -16.50 -3.06 9.35
C LYS A 274 -15.82 -2.33 10.50
N GLY A 275 -15.38 -3.08 11.50
CA GLY A 275 -14.72 -2.57 12.68
C GLY A 275 -13.26 -2.15 12.43
N SER A 276 -12.52 -2.07 13.52
CA SER A 276 -11.09 -1.74 13.46
C SER A 276 -10.28 -2.84 12.77
N ARG A 277 -9.10 -2.45 12.29
CA ARG A 277 -8.12 -3.37 11.71
C ARG A 277 -6.87 -3.39 12.57
N VAL A 278 -6.12 -4.47 12.51
CA VAL A 278 -4.87 -4.68 13.23
C VAL A 278 -3.79 -5.13 12.26
N VAL A 279 -2.57 -4.63 12.48
CA VAL A 279 -1.42 -4.96 11.65
C VAL A 279 -0.88 -6.34 12.01
N CYS A 280 -0.60 -7.12 10.99
CA CYS A 280 0.05 -8.43 11.07
C CYS A 280 1.36 -8.45 10.27
N VAL A 281 2.27 -9.30 10.68
CA VAL A 281 3.53 -9.61 9.96
C VAL A 281 3.65 -11.12 9.81
N ALA A 282 3.97 -11.56 8.59
CA ALA A 282 4.22 -12.95 8.26
C ALA A 282 5.53 -13.13 7.50
N ASP A 283 6.05 -14.35 7.46
CA ASP A 283 7.14 -14.70 6.56
C ASP A 283 6.63 -14.70 5.12
N ALA A 284 7.50 -14.33 4.20
CA ALA A 284 7.21 -14.36 2.78
C ALA A 284 8.45 -14.81 1.99
N GLY A 285 8.25 -15.21 0.76
CA GLY A 285 9.35 -15.65 -0.07
C GLY A 285 8.89 -16.10 -1.45
N PHE A 286 9.82 -16.72 -2.16
CA PHE A 286 9.57 -17.32 -3.46
C PHE A 286 9.80 -18.82 -3.36
N ASP A 287 8.89 -19.60 -3.91
CA ASP A 287 9.03 -21.05 -3.93
C ASP A 287 10.03 -21.51 -5.03
N LYS A 288 10.27 -22.81 -5.14
CA LYS A 288 11.20 -23.40 -6.14
C LYS A 288 10.80 -23.12 -7.60
N ASP A 289 9.54 -22.79 -7.85
CA ASP A 289 8.99 -22.48 -9.16
C ASP A 289 9.02 -20.96 -9.44
N GLY A 290 9.48 -20.18 -8.45
CA GLY A 290 9.58 -18.71 -8.51
C GLY A 290 8.26 -17.99 -8.19
N ASP A 291 7.28 -18.68 -7.61
CA ASP A 291 6.03 -18.04 -7.22
C ASP A 291 6.13 -17.41 -5.82
N LEU A 292 5.62 -16.20 -5.71
CA LEU A 292 5.55 -15.48 -4.44
C LEU A 292 4.54 -16.14 -3.50
N PHE A 293 4.92 -16.30 -2.22
CA PHE A 293 4.04 -16.79 -1.16
C PHE A 293 4.14 -15.93 0.10
N VAL A 294 3.09 -15.98 0.91
CA VAL A 294 3.04 -15.44 2.28
C VAL A 294 2.69 -16.60 3.22
N ASP A 295 3.55 -16.85 4.21
CA ASP A 295 3.33 -17.91 5.21
C ASP A 295 2.61 -17.33 6.43
N TYR A 296 1.29 -17.42 6.40
CA TYR A 296 0.39 -16.81 7.41
C TYR A 296 -0.45 -17.82 8.19
N LYS A 297 -0.21 -19.12 7.98
CA LYS A 297 -0.94 -20.24 8.63
C LYS A 297 -0.18 -20.77 9.81
#